data_0fcc5f37202f31ff388ea2734373e62a
#
_entry.id   0fcc5f37202f31ff388ea2734373e62a
#
_cell.length_a   1.000
_cell.length_b   1.000
_cell.length_c   1.000
_cell.angle_alpha   90.00
_cell.angle_beta   90.00
_cell.angle_gamma   90.00
#
_symmetry.space_group_name_H-M   'P 1'
#
loop_
_entity.id
_entity.type
_entity.pdbx_description
1 polymer ?
#
loop_
_entity_poly.entity_id
_entity_poly.type
_entity_poly.pdbx_seq_one_letter_code
_entity_poly.pdbx_strand_id
1 'polypeptide(L)'
;MVGKVLLVEDDRALREALADTLQLGGHAYRAVDSAESALLALAQEPFSLVVSDVNMPGMDGHQLLALVRQRYPQLPVLLMTAFAAVERAVDAMRQGAADYLVKPFEPKALLDLV
;
A
#
# COMPACT_ATOMS: atom_id res chain seq x y z
N MET A 1 -14.84 3.44 13.82
CA MET A 1 -15.15 2.47 12.76
C MET A 1 -13.93 2.28 11.88
N VAL A 2 -13.50 1.05 11.71
CA VAL A 2 -12.32 0.74 10.91
C VAL A 2 -12.72 0.65 9.44
N GLY A 3 -12.10 1.44 8.59
CA GLY A 3 -12.34 1.39 7.16
C GLY A 3 -11.62 0.21 6.50
N LYS A 4 -11.81 0.07 5.20
CA LYS A 4 -11.21 -0.99 4.41
C LYS A 4 -9.81 -0.61 3.94
N VAL A 5 -8.88 -1.55 3.99
CA VAL A 5 -7.50 -1.39 3.48
C VAL A 5 -7.46 -1.83 2.02
N LEU A 6 -6.86 -1.00 1.16
CA LEU A 6 -6.57 -1.38 -0.22
C LEU A 6 -5.13 -1.88 -0.29
N LEU A 7 -4.96 -3.17 -0.59
CA LEU A 7 -3.65 -3.81 -0.73
C LEU A 7 -3.29 -3.92 -2.20
N VAL A 8 -2.13 -3.37 -2.58
CA VAL A 8 -1.65 -3.35 -3.96
C VAL A 8 -0.32 -4.10 -4.03
N GLU A 9 -0.32 -5.28 -4.64
CA GLU A 9 0.86 -6.14 -4.73
C GLU A 9 0.75 -7.02 -5.97
N ASP A 10 1.75 -6.96 -6.86
CA ASP A 10 1.73 -7.73 -8.11
C ASP A 10 2.14 -9.20 -7.92
N ASP A 11 2.96 -9.52 -6.93
CA ASP A 11 3.33 -10.90 -6.61
C ASP A 11 2.16 -11.60 -5.93
N ARG A 12 1.62 -12.64 -6.58
CA ARG A 12 0.43 -13.33 -6.08
C ARG A 12 0.65 -13.98 -4.72
N ALA A 13 1.77 -14.67 -4.53
CA ALA A 13 2.03 -15.37 -3.27
C ALA A 13 2.16 -14.38 -2.11
N LEU A 14 2.88 -13.29 -2.33
CA LEU A 14 3.04 -12.25 -1.32
C LEU A 14 1.71 -11.52 -1.06
N ARG A 15 0.95 -11.24 -2.12
CA ARG A 15 -0.38 -10.61 -1.98
C ARG A 15 -1.30 -11.45 -1.10
N GLU A 16 -1.33 -12.77 -1.32
CA GLU A 16 -2.14 -13.68 -0.50
C GLU A 16 -1.66 -13.71 0.94
N ALA A 17 -0.35 -13.74 1.17
CA ALA A 17 0.22 -13.74 2.53
C ALA A 17 -0.11 -12.44 3.27
N LEU A 18 0.00 -11.29 2.60
CA LEU A 18 -0.33 -10.00 3.20
C LEU A 18 -1.83 -9.87 3.47
N ALA A 19 -2.66 -10.37 2.57
CA ALA A 19 -4.11 -10.40 2.77
C ALA A 19 -4.49 -11.23 3.99
N ASP A 20 -3.87 -12.40 4.14
CA ASP A 20 -4.08 -13.25 5.33
C ASP A 20 -3.66 -12.53 6.61
N THR A 21 -2.55 -11.79 6.56
CA THR A 21 -2.07 -11.00 7.70
C THR A 21 -3.11 -9.94 8.11
N LEU A 22 -3.66 -9.22 7.14
CA LEU A 22 -4.68 -8.21 7.40
C LEU A 22 -5.95 -8.84 7.98
N GLN A 23 -6.35 -9.98 7.45
CA GLN A 23 -7.53 -10.70 7.94
C GLN A 23 -7.34 -11.17 9.39
N LEU A 24 -6.17 -11.71 9.71
CA LEU A 24 -5.84 -12.14 11.07
C LEU A 24 -5.83 -10.97 12.05
N GLY A 25 -5.46 -9.79 11.59
CA GLY A 25 -5.49 -8.56 12.39
C GLY A 25 -6.88 -7.94 12.52
N GLY A 26 -7.90 -8.54 11.93
CA GLY A 26 -9.27 -8.04 12.01
C GLY A 26 -9.58 -6.89 11.05
N HIS A 27 -8.75 -6.68 10.02
CA HIS A 27 -8.93 -5.60 9.06
C HIS A 27 -9.72 -6.08 7.83
N ALA A 28 -10.74 -5.33 7.45
CA ALA A 28 -11.37 -5.51 6.14
C ALA A 28 -10.39 -5.02 5.07
N TYR A 29 -10.33 -5.72 3.94
CA TYR A 29 -9.39 -5.39 2.87
C TYR A 29 -9.94 -5.75 1.50
N ARG A 30 -9.36 -5.13 0.47
CA ARG A 30 -9.48 -5.55 -0.91
C ARG A 30 -8.07 -5.60 -1.50
N ALA A 31 -7.71 -6.71 -2.14
CA ALA A 31 -6.39 -6.89 -2.73
C ALA A 31 -6.48 -6.77 -4.25
N VAL A 32 -5.54 -6.03 -4.83
CA VAL A 32 -5.42 -5.84 -6.28
C VAL A 32 -3.97 -6.07 -6.69
N ASP A 33 -3.74 -6.30 -7.98
CA ASP A 33 -2.44 -6.73 -8.50
C ASP A 33 -1.67 -5.62 -9.22
N SER A 34 -2.23 -4.42 -9.36
CA SER A 34 -1.59 -3.33 -10.07
C SER A 34 -2.07 -1.97 -9.55
N ALA A 35 -1.28 -0.94 -9.84
CA ALA A 35 -1.67 0.44 -9.50
C ALA A 35 -2.91 0.86 -10.29
N GLU A 36 -3.03 0.43 -11.53
CA GLU A 36 -4.19 0.71 -12.37
C GLU A 36 -5.47 0.13 -11.76
N SER A 37 -5.41 -1.13 -11.32
CA SER A 37 -6.52 -1.76 -10.60
C SER A 37 -6.83 -1.06 -9.28
N ALA A 38 -5.80 -0.56 -8.60
CA ALA A 38 -5.98 0.20 -7.36
C ALA A 38 -6.77 1.49 -7.62
N LEU A 39 -6.44 2.22 -8.68
CA LEU A 39 -7.17 3.44 -9.02
C LEU A 39 -8.64 3.16 -9.35
N LEU A 40 -8.92 2.05 -10.04
CA LEU A 40 -10.30 1.62 -10.29
C LEU A 40 -11.03 1.31 -8.99
N ALA A 41 -10.39 0.59 -8.07
CA ALA A 41 -10.98 0.27 -6.78
C ALA A 41 -11.30 1.53 -5.98
N LEU A 42 -10.39 2.50 -5.96
CA LEU A 42 -10.59 3.77 -5.27
C LEU A 42 -11.77 4.57 -5.82
N ALA A 43 -12.03 4.43 -7.11
CA ALA A 43 -13.20 5.08 -7.75
C ALA A 43 -14.51 4.37 -7.42
N GLN A 44 -14.47 3.10 -7.01
CA GLN A 44 -15.65 2.28 -6.77
C GLN A 44 -16.13 2.28 -5.33
N GLU A 45 -15.21 2.41 -4.35
CA GLU A 45 -15.56 2.32 -2.94
C GLU A 45 -14.56 3.10 -2.09
N PRO A 46 -14.95 3.51 -0.86
CA PRO A 46 -14.04 4.21 0.04
C PRO A 46 -13.05 3.25 0.72
N PHE A 47 -11.85 3.76 0.95
CA PHE A 47 -10.81 3.06 1.70
C PHE A 47 -10.25 3.97 2.78
N SER A 48 -9.70 3.38 3.85
CA SER A 48 -9.08 4.13 4.95
C SER A 48 -7.56 4.15 4.88
N LEU A 49 -6.97 3.26 4.08
CA LEU A 49 -5.51 3.13 3.94
C LEU A 49 -5.20 2.42 2.63
N VAL A 50 -4.13 2.84 1.97
CA VAL A 50 -3.54 2.12 0.84
C VAL A 50 -2.21 1.56 1.28
N VAL A 51 -1.99 0.25 1.08
CA VAL A 51 -0.71 -0.41 1.29
C VAL A 51 -0.25 -0.91 -0.07
N SER A 52 0.84 -0.36 -0.59
CA SER A 52 1.29 -0.65 -1.96
C SER A 52 2.74 -1.02 -2.02
N ASP A 53 3.04 -2.06 -2.81
CA ASP A 53 4.40 -2.33 -3.23
C ASP A 53 4.91 -1.20 -4.12
N VAL A 54 6.20 -0.91 -4.03
CA VAL A 54 6.84 0.11 -4.88
C VAL A 54 7.15 -0.46 -6.26
N ASN A 55 7.69 -1.68 -6.31
CA ASN A 55 8.19 -2.27 -7.56
C ASN A 55 7.10 -3.09 -8.24
N MET A 56 6.41 -2.48 -9.20
CA MET A 56 5.37 -3.11 -9.97
C MET A 56 5.55 -2.78 -11.46
N PRO A 57 5.20 -3.68 -12.37
CA PRO A 57 5.22 -3.34 -13.80
C PRO A 57 4.20 -2.28 -14.13
N GLY A 58 4.50 -1.45 -15.11
CA GLY A 58 3.65 -0.31 -15.46
C GLY A 58 3.81 0.82 -14.44
N MET A 59 2.72 1.29 -13.87
CA MET A 59 2.75 2.32 -12.84
C MET A 59 3.28 1.72 -11.53
N ASP A 60 4.33 2.32 -10.96
CA ASP A 60 4.90 1.86 -9.70
C ASP A 60 4.22 2.51 -8.49
N GLY A 61 4.65 2.09 -7.27
CA GLY A 61 4.05 2.59 -6.04
C GLY A 61 4.28 4.07 -5.80
N HIS A 62 5.40 4.64 -6.25
CA HIS A 62 5.65 6.08 -6.12
C HIS A 62 4.71 6.89 -7.02
N GLN A 63 4.46 6.42 -8.23
CA GLN A 63 3.52 7.05 -9.14
C GLN A 63 2.09 6.95 -8.60
N LEU A 64 1.73 5.79 -8.04
CA LEU A 64 0.43 5.61 -7.38
C LEU A 64 0.28 6.56 -6.20
N LEU A 65 1.31 6.69 -5.37
CA LEU A 65 1.31 7.63 -4.24
C LEU A 65 1.01 9.06 -4.70
N ALA A 66 1.68 9.51 -5.76
CA ALA A 66 1.47 10.87 -6.28
C ALA A 66 0.03 11.10 -6.71
N LEU A 67 -0.56 10.13 -7.41
CA LEU A 67 -1.96 10.22 -7.84
C LEU A 67 -2.94 10.18 -6.67
N VAL A 68 -2.69 9.33 -5.69
CA VAL A 68 -3.55 9.25 -4.50
C VAL A 68 -3.49 10.56 -3.71
N ARG A 69 -2.29 11.13 -3.52
CA ARG A 69 -2.16 12.43 -2.83
C ARG A 69 -2.91 13.54 -3.56
N GLN A 70 -2.92 13.50 -4.88
CA GLN A 70 -3.61 14.50 -5.70
C GLN A 70 -5.13 14.35 -5.65
N ARG A 71 -5.63 13.11 -5.76
CA ARG A 71 -7.07 12.82 -5.87
C ARG A 71 -7.74 12.58 -4.52
N TYR A 72 -7.02 12.01 -3.57
CA TYR A 72 -7.53 11.62 -2.26
C TYR A 72 -6.59 12.10 -1.16
N PRO A 73 -6.50 13.42 -0.93
CA PRO A 73 -5.46 14.00 -0.05
C PRO A 73 -5.57 13.56 1.41
N GLN A 74 -6.72 13.02 1.84
CA GLN A 74 -6.90 12.55 3.20
C GLN A 74 -6.57 11.07 3.37
N LEU A 75 -6.34 10.35 2.27
CA LEU A 75 -6.12 8.89 2.30
C LEU A 75 -4.63 8.60 2.52
N PRO A 76 -4.27 7.98 3.67
CA PRO A 76 -2.87 7.64 3.90
C PRO A 76 -2.40 6.50 3.01
N VAL A 77 -1.13 6.55 2.60
CA VAL A 77 -0.49 5.54 1.76
C VAL A 77 0.75 5.02 2.45
N LEU A 78 0.80 3.71 2.62
CA LEU A 78 1.96 3.00 3.15
C LEU A 78 2.65 2.28 1.99
N LEU A 79 3.95 2.53 1.80
CA LEU A 79 4.72 1.89 0.74
C LEU A 79 5.56 0.74 1.27
N MET A 80 5.68 -0.32 0.48
CA MET A 80 6.52 -1.49 0.77
C MET A 80 7.55 -1.66 -0.33
N THR A 81 8.79 -1.98 0.03
CA THR A 81 9.84 -2.21 -0.95
C THR A 81 10.83 -3.27 -0.48
N ALA A 82 11.40 -4.01 -1.44
CA ALA A 82 12.51 -4.91 -1.19
C ALA A 82 13.86 -4.17 -1.15
N PHE A 83 13.89 -2.91 -1.56
CA PHE A 83 15.11 -2.11 -1.63
C PHE A 83 15.11 -1.05 -0.54
N ALA A 84 16.10 -1.13 0.36
CA ALA A 84 16.30 -0.17 1.42
C ALA A 84 17.15 1.01 0.94
N ALA A 85 16.68 1.73 -0.07
CA ALA A 85 17.35 2.95 -0.53
C ALA A 85 16.86 4.12 0.33
N VAL A 86 17.71 4.64 1.18
CA VAL A 86 17.37 5.74 2.09
C VAL A 86 16.83 6.93 1.32
N GLU A 87 17.44 7.26 0.19
CA GLU A 87 17.02 8.39 -0.64
C GLU A 87 15.59 8.25 -1.14
N ARG A 88 15.19 7.04 -1.56
CA ARG A 88 13.84 6.80 -2.04
C ARG A 88 12.82 6.84 -0.91
N ALA A 89 13.18 6.37 0.28
CA ALA A 89 12.33 6.47 1.45
C ALA A 89 12.09 7.93 1.83
N VAL A 90 13.14 8.75 1.82
CA VAL A 90 13.04 10.19 2.09
C VAL A 90 12.13 10.85 1.06
N ASP A 91 12.31 10.54 -0.22
CA ASP A 91 11.47 11.10 -1.29
C ASP A 91 10.01 10.69 -1.12
N ALA A 92 9.75 9.43 -0.78
CA ALA A 92 8.39 8.95 -0.54
C ALA A 92 7.72 9.72 0.60
N MET A 93 8.43 9.95 1.70
CA MET A 93 7.90 10.71 2.84
C MET A 93 7.64 12.16 2.46
N ARG A 94 8.50 12.77 1.65
CA ARG A 94 8.29 14.13 1.14
C ARG A 94 7.06 14.23 0.24
N GLN A 95 6.77 13.16 -0.52
CA GLN A 95 5.59 13.10 -1.38
C GLN A 95 4.31 12.80 -0.61
N GLY A 96 4.41 12.58 0.69
CA GLY A 96 3.26 12.41 1.55
C GLY A 96 2.90 10.97 1.90
N ALA A 97 3.85 10.01 1.75
CA ALA A 97 3.64 8.67 2.25
C ALA A 97 3.51 8.69 3.77
N ALA A 98 2.58 7.91 4.30
CA ALA A 98 2.41 7.80 5.76
C ALA A 98 3.55 7.04 6.40
N ASP A 99 4.06 6.02 5.71
CA ASP A 99 5.19 5.23 6.17
C ASP A 99 5.81 4.44 5.03
N TYR A 100 6.90 3.74 5.31
CA TYR A 100 7.69 3.03 4.31
C TYR A 100 8.26 1.75 4.95
N LEU A 101 7.78 0.58 4.49
CA LEU A 101 8.22 -0.72 5.01
C LEU A 101 9.21 -1.37 4.06
N VAL A 102 10.29 -1.93 4.62
CA VAL A 102 11.31 -2.67 3.86
C VAL A 102 11.04 -4.17 4.00
N LYS A 103 10.91 -4.85 2.87
CA LYS A 103 10.78 -6.31 2.83
C LYS A 103 12.12 -7.00 3.04
N PRO A 104 12.18 -8.18 3.66
CA PRO A 104 11.06 -8.84 4.32
C PRO A 104 10.76 -8.21 5.69
N PHE A 105 9.50 -8.17 6.07
CA PHE A 105 9.09 -7.70 7.40
C PHE A 105 8.18 -8.73 8.06
N GLU A 106 8.12 -8.70 9.39
CA GLU A 106 7.23 -9.57 10.13
C GLU A 106 5.78 -9.09 10.02
N PRO A 107 4.80 -10.00 10.06
CA PRO A 107 3.39 -9.61 10.02
C PRO A 107 3.02 -8.53 11.04
N LYS A 108 3.61 -8.60 12.23
CA LYS A 108 3.37 -7.59 13.27
C LYS A 108 3.76 -6.18 12.82
N ALA A 109 4.85 -6.04 12.05
CA ALA A 109 5.29 -4.74 11.58
C ALA A 109 4.23 -4.07 10.70
N LEU A 110 3.59 -4.84 9.83
CA LEU A 110 2.48 -4.33 9.00
C LEU A 110 1.27 -3.98 9.86
N LEU A 111 0.89 -4.87 10.79
CA LEU A 111 -0.29 -4.66 11.62
C LEU A 111 -0.12 -3.45 12.57
N ASP A 112 1.09 -3.18 13.02
CA ASP A 112 1.36 -2.02 13.89
C ASP A 112 1.18 -0.69 13.13
N LEU A 113 1.34 -0.69 11.80
CA LEU A 113 1.18 0.50 10.97
C LEU A 113 -0.23 0.68 10.41
N VAL A 114 -0.99 -0.38 10.34
CA VAL A 114 -2.36 -0.34 9.78
C VAL A 114 -3.42 0.25 10.74
#